data_d951e02acbc9692702a530dfa4d41f86
#
_entry.id   d951e02acbc9692702a530dfa4d41f86
#
_cell.length_a   1.000
_cell.length_b   1.000
_cell.length_c   1.000
_cell.angle_alpha   90.00
_cell.angle_beta   90.00
_cell.angle_gamma   90.00
#
_symmetry.space_group_name_H-M   'P 1'
#
loop_
_entity.id
_entity.type
_entity.pdbx_description
1 polymer ?
#
loop_
_entity_poly.entity_id
_entity_poly.type
_entity_poly.pdbx_seq_one_letter_code
_entity_poly.pdbx_strand_id
1 'polypeptide(L)'
;MYFSLCHQVKSILSDYDKTWFIAGGWAIDLFLGRETRSHGDIEIAIFRIDQFSLKSYLEDWEIKKVIDGTFHEWKNEQLVHPIYELHASHKHSNMKMEILLNENYQSDWIFRRDSRIKLHEKSIFNISEDGIPYLKPEIILLYKAN
;
A
#
# COMPACT_ATOMS: atom_id res chain seq x y z
N MET A 1 -0.53 22.87 -1.89
CA MET A 1 -1.45 22.04 -1.10
C MET A 1 -0.72 20.80 -0.62
N TYR A 2 -0.77 20.57 0.67
CA TYR A 2 -0.14 19.37 1.23
C TYR A 2 -0.84 18.12 0.75
N PHE A 3 -0.07 17.06 0.55
CA PHE A 3 -0.58 15.72 0.27
C PHE A 3 -1.32 15.59 -1.06
N SER A 4 -0.95 16.39 -2.07
CA SER A 4 -1.58 16.31 -3.40
C SER A 4 -1.54 14.90 -3.97
N LEU A 5 -0.42 14.20 -3.82
CA LEU A 5 -0.27 12.84 -4.32
C LEU A 5 -1.16 11.85 -3.56
N CYS A 6 -1.29 12.02 -2.25
CA CYS A 6 -2.20 11.20 -1.44
C CYS A 6 -3.66 11.43 -1.84
N HIS A 7 -4.02 12.67 -2.16
CA HIS A 7 -5.37 12.98 -2.66
C HIS A 7 -5.61 12.36 -4.03
N GLN A 8 -4.60 12.32 -4.91
CA GLN A 8 -4.71 11.65 -6.19
C GLN A 8 -4.99 10.15 -6.01
N VAL A 9 -4.28 9.50 -5.09
CA VAL A 9 -4.51 8.09 -4.79
C VAL A 9 -5.91 7.87 -4.24
N LYS A 10 -6.36 8.71 -3.32
CA LYS A 10 -7.72 8.63 -2.78
C LYS A 10 -8.76 8.73 -3.90
N SER A 11 -8.54 9.63 -4.83
CA SER A 11 -9.41 9.81 -5.99
C SER A 11 -9.43 8.57 -6.88
N ILE A 12 -8.24 8.03 -7.18
CA ILE A 12 -8.10 6.82 -7.99
C ILE A 12 -8.83 5.65 -7.35
N LEU A 13 -8.72 5.50 -6.03
CA LEU A 13 -9.29 4.36 -5.30
C LEU A 13 -10.69 4.63 -4.74
N SER A 14 -11.35 5.72 -5.17
CA SER A 14 -12.66 6.10 -4.62
C SER A 14 -13.75 5.05 -4.80
N ASP A 15 -13.71 4.27 -5.87
CA ASP A 15 -14.68 3.22 -6.15
C ASP A 15 -14.16 1.81 -5.84
N TYR A 16 -12.95 1.73 -5.29
CA TYR A 16 -12.37 0.45 -4.89
C TYR A 16 -13.03 0.02 -3.57
N ASP A 17 -13.57 -1.20 -3.54
CA ASP A 17 -14.38 -1.66 -2.41
C ASP A 17 -13.63 -2.49 -1.36
N LYS A 18 -12.32 -2.68 -1.53
CA LYS A 18 -11.50 -3.40 -0.56
C LYS A 18 -10.65 -2.42 0.25
N THR A 19 -9.98 -2.95 1.25
CA THR A 19 -9.17 -2.17 2.18
C THR A 19 -7.86 -1.72 1.54
N TRP A 20 -7.49 -0.47 1.75
CA TRP A 20 -6.21 0.07 1.33
C TRP A 20 -5.77 1.18 2.30
N PHE A 21 -4.48 1.42 2.37
CA PHE A 21 -3.90 2.46 3.21
C PHE A 21 -2.71 3.09 2.51
N ILE A 22 -2.47 4.38 2.75
CA ILE A 22 -1.18 4.99 2.42
C ILE A 22 -0.14 4.37 3.34
N ALA A 23 1.03 4.05 2.79
CA ALA A 23 2.14 3.44 3.52
C ALA A 23 3.41 4.27 3.34
N GLY A 24 4.53 3.79 3.91
CA GLY A 24 5.83 4.42 3.74
C GLY A 24 5.93 5.82 4.32
N GLY A 25 6.81 6.64 3.75
CA GLY A 25 7.08 7.99 4.24
C GLY A 25 5.87 8.91 4.20
N TRP A 26 5.00 8.75 3.22
CA TRP A 26 3.77 9.54 3.13
C TRP A 26 2.83 9.26 4.31
N ALA A 27 2.80 8.02 4.82
CA ALA A 27 1.99 7.69 5.99
C ALA A 27 2.50 8.42 7.24
N ILE A 28 3.81 8.51 7.40
CA ILE A 28 4.40 9.28 8.51
C ILE A 28 4.01 10.75 8.40
N ASP A 29 4.09 11.32 7.22
CA ASP A 29 3.73 12.73 7.01
C ASP A 29 2.25 12.99 7.29
N LEU A 30 1.37 12.07 6.88
CA LEU A 30 -0.07 12.19 7.20
C LEU A 30 -0.29 12.17 8.72
N PHE A 31 0.45 11.34 9.44
CA PHE A 31 0.37 11.32 10.90
C PHE A 31 0.81 12.66 11.50
N LEU A 32 1.88 13.25 10.97
CA LEU A 32 2.40 14.54 11.45
C LEU A 32 1.57 15.73 10.98
N GLY A 33 0.72 15.54 9.99
CA GLY A 33 -0.12 16.60 9.45
C GLY A 33 0.59 17.55 8.50
N ARG A 34 1.80 17.22 8.05
CA ARG A 34 2.58 18.06 7.14
C ARG A 34 3.61 17.24 6.39
N GLU A 35 4.00 17.71 5.20
CA GLU A 35 5.07 17.10 4.44
C GLU A 35 6.41 17.49 5.07
N THR A 36 7.18 16.49 5.48
CA THR A 36 8.45 16.70 6.19
C THR A 36 9.65 16.69 5.25
N ARG A 37 9.53 16.04 4.09
CA ARG A 37 10.57 15.95 3.07
C ARG A 37 9.95 15.49 1.75
N SER A 38 10.72 15.57 0.68
CA SER A 38 10.31 14.94 -0.57
C SER A 38 10.37 13.42 -0.44
N HIS A 39 9.37 12.76 -0.97
CA HIS A 39 9.31 11.31 -1.03
C HIS A 39 9.35 10.88 -2.50
N GLY A 40 9.75 9.64 -2.74
CA GLY A 40 9.68 9.04 -4.06
C GLY A 40 8.24 8.65 -4.42
N ASP A 41 8.09 7.52 -5.11
CA ASP A 41 6.77 7.04 -5.47
C ASP A 41 5.93 6.79 -4.22
N ILE A 42 4.64 7.05 -4.34
CA ILE A 42 3.72 6.79 -3.24
C ILE A 42 3.54 5.29 -3.05
N GLU A 43 3.48 4.87 -1.79
CA GLU A 43 3.25 3.48 -1.43
C GLU A 43 1.86 3.32 -0.87
N ILE A 44 1.15 2.27 -1.30
CA ILE A 44 -0.10 1.86 -0.69
C ILE A 44 0.03 0.44 -0.17
N ALA A 45 -0.69 0.13 0.90
CA ALA A 45 -0.78 -1.20 1.45
C ALA A 45 -2.16 -1.77 1.18
N ILE A 46 -2.23 -3.02 0.76
CA ILE A 46 -3.47 -3.79 0.66
C ILE A 46 -3.26 -5.14 1.31
N PHE A 47 -4.32 -5.89 1.52
CA PHE A 47 -4.18 -7.28 1.95
C PHE A 47 -3.97 -8.18 0.74
N ARG A 48 -3.07 -9.15 0.90
CA ARG A 48 -2.72 -10.09 -0.17
C ARG A 48 -3.94 -10.79 -0.75
N ILE A 49 -4.91 -11.11 0.09
CA ILE A 49 -6.13 -11.79 -0.33
C ILE A 49 -6.91 -10.99 -1.39
N ASP A 50 -6.72 -9.67 -1.41
CA ASP A 50 -7.41 -8.77 -2.32
C ASP A 50 -6.61 -8.47 -3.59
N GLN A 51 -5.52 -9.20 -3.85
CA GLN A 51 -4.63 -8.89 -4.97
C GLN A 51 -5.31 -8.87 -6.32
N PHE A 52 -6.20 -9.82 -6.59
CA PHE A 52 -6.90 -9.86 -7.87
C PHE A 52 -8.02 -8.82 -7.96
N SER A 53 -8.63 -8.46 -6.84
CA SER A 53 -9.60 -7.35 -6.80
C SER A 53 -8.94 -6.05 -7.21
N LEU A 54 -7.74 -5.80 -6.70
CA LEU A 54 -6.99 -4.59 -7.08
C LEU A 54 -6.55 -4.65 -8.54
N LYS A 55 -6.05 -5.80 -8.98
CA LYS A 55 -5.61 -5.98 -10.37
C LYS A 55 -6.74 -5.67 -11.35
N SER A 56 -7.95 -6.19 -11.08
CA SER A 56 -9.12 -5.93 -11.90
C SER A 56 -9.54 -4.47 -11.85
N TYR A 57 -9.47 -3.86 -10.68
CA TYR A 57 -9.84 -2.45 -10.52
C TYR A 57 -8.89 -1.53 -11.29
N LEU A 58 -7.60 -1.85 -11.29
CA LEU A 58 -6.57 -1.04 -11.96
C LEU A 58 -6.29 -1.54 -13.39
N GLU A 59 -7.33 -1.79 -14.18
CA GLU A 59 -7.18 -2.34 -15.53
C GLU A 59 -6.39 -1.42 -16.47
N ASP A 60 -6.40 -0.10 -16.23
CA ASP A 60 -5.65 0.88 -17.02
C ASP A 60 -4.22 1.06 -16.52
N TRP A 61 -3.75 0.20 -15.66
CA TRP A 61 -2.42 0.23 -15.09
C TRP A 61 -1.62 -1.00 -15.51
N GLU A 62 -0.34 -0.80 -15.73
CA GLU A 62 0.60 -1.90 -15.88
C GLU A 62 1.16 -2.22 -14.51
N ILE A 63 0.89 -3.43 -14.02
CA ILE A 63 1.33 -3.86 -12.70
C ILE A 63 2.37 -4.95 -12.85
N LYS A 64 3.55 -4.72 -12.29
CA LYS A 64 4.66 -5.68 -12.27
C LYS A 64 4.92 -6.14 -10.85
N LYS A 65 5.26 -7.42 -10.70
CA LYS A 65 5.72 -7.94 -9.42
C LYS A 65 7.21 -7.69 -9.28
N VAL A 66 7.67 -7.46 -8.06
CA VAL A 66 9.07 -7.20 -7.75
C VAL A 66 9.66 -8.41 -7.07
N ILE A 67 10.72 -8.97 -7.64
CA ILE A 67 11.43 -10.13 -7.10
C ILE A 67 12.90 -9.78 -7.06
N ASP A 68 13.49 -9.77 -5.86
CA ASP A 68 14.90 -9.41 -5.66
C ASP A 68 15.27 -8.07 -6.31
N GLY A 69 14.38 -7.09 -6.17
CA GLY A 69 14.59 -5.74 -6.70
C GLY A 69 14.39 -5.61 -8.20
N THR A 70 13.96 -6.67 -8.88
CA THR A 70 13.78 -6.70 -10.34
C THR A 70 12.30 -6.80 -10.69
N PHE A 71 11.87 -6.04 -11.69
CA PHE A 71 10.49 -6.02 -12.15
C PHE A 71 10.23 -7.18 -13.10
N HIS A 72 9.11 -7.90 -12.85
CA HIS A 72 8.67 -9.01 -13.68
C HIS A 72 7.20 -8.85 -14.02
N GLU A 73 6.82 -9.32 -15.19
CA GLU A 73 5.42 -9.32 -15.60
C GLU A 73 4.59 -10.16 -14.64
N TRP A 74 3.45 -9.61 -14.22
CA TRP A 74 2.46 -10.33 -13.44
C TRP A 74 1.30 -10.71 -14.35
N LYS A 75 1.19 -11.99 -14.65
CA LYS A 75 0.11 -12.49 -15.53
C LYS A 75 -1.14 -12.74 -14.70
N ASN A 76 -1.47 -14.03 -14.52
CA ASN A 76 -2.69 -14.39 -13.78
C ASN A 76 -2.41 -15.31 -12.61
N GLU A 77 -1.13 -15.51 -12.26
CA GLU A 77 -0.75 -16.35 -11.14
C GLU A 77 -1.05 -15.69 -9.80
N GLN A 78 -1.44 -16.50 -8.82
CA GLN A 78 -1.59 -16.00 -7.46
C GLN A 78 -0.21 -15.73 -6.88
N LEU A 79 0.01 -14.51 -6.41
CA LEU A 79 1.26 -14.14 -5.75
C LEU A 79 1.24 -14.61 -4.31
N VAL A 80 2.29 -15.32 -3.93
CA VAL A 80 2.44 -15.90 -2.59
C VAL A 80 3.77 -15.44 -1.99
N HIS A 81 3.89 -15.58 -0.67
CA HIS A 81 5.14 -15.30 0.01
C HIS A 81 6.30 -16.00 -0.70
N PRO A 82 7.46 -15.40 -0.93
CA PRO A 82 7.92 -14.13 -0.36
C PRO A 82 7.62 -12.88 -1.21
N ILE A 83 6.87 -13.00 -2.31
CA ILE A 83 6.55 -11.84 -3.15
C ILE A 83 5.53 -10.97 -2.40
N TYR A 84 5.90 -9.72 -2.12
CA TYR A 84 5.02 -8.81 -1.39
C TYR A 84 4.94 -7.42 -1.99
N GLU A 85 5.71 -7.14 -3.04
CA GLU A 85 5.79 -5.80 -3.62
C GLU A 85 5.38 -5.82 -5.07
N LEU A 86 4.54 -4.86 -5.44
CA LEU A 86 4.11 -4.62 -6.81
C LEU A 86 4.46 -3.19 -7.18
N HIS A 87 4.67 -2.96 -8.47
CA HIS A 87 4.90 -1.62 -9.03
C HIS A 87 3.85 -1.37 -10.09
N ALA A 88 3.06 -0.31 -9.92
CA ALA A 88 1.98 0.05 -10.84
C ALA A 88 2.28 1.35 -11.56
N SER A 89 2.12 1.34 -12.88
CA SER A 89 2.28 2.53 -13.73
C SER A 89 1.00 2.72 -14.54
N HIS A 90 0.43 3.91 -14.48
CA HIS A 90 -0.75 4.23 -15.27
C HIS A 90 -0.38 4.29 -16.76
N LYS A 91 -1.21 3.66 -17.62
CA LYS A 91 -0.89 3.54 -19.05
C LYS A 91 -0.99 4.86 -19.82
N HIS A 92 -1.74 5.81 -19.28
CA HIS A 92 -2.05 7.05 -20.00
C HIS A 92 -1.55 8.32 -19.29
N SER A 93 -0.75 8.18 -18.25
CA SER A 93 -0.18 9.31 -17.50
C SER A 93 1.16 8.92 -16.90
N ASN A 94 1.76 9.83 -16.16
CA ASN A 94 3.04 9.57 -15.46
C ASN A 94 2.85 9.06 -14.04
N MET A 95 1.61 8.77 -13.65
CA MET A 95 1.33 8.32 -12.28
C MET A 95 1.89 6.92 -12.05
N LYS A 96 2.61 6.78 -10.94
CA LYS A 96 3.18 5.51 -10.48
C LYS A 96 2.90 5.33 -9.00
N MET A 97 2.76 4.10 -8.58
CA MET A 97 2.67 3.78 -7.16
C MET A 97 3.21 2.39 -6.87
N GLU A 98 3.71 2.22 -5.67
CA GLU A 98 4.13 0.93 -5.15
C GLU A 98 2.98 0.35 -4.34
N ILE A 99 2.78 -0.95 -4.46
CA ILE A 99 1.72 -1.65 -3.76
C ILE A 99 2.35 -2.73 -2.91
N LEU A 100 2.07 -2.71 -1.61
CA LEU A 100 2.61 -3.66 -0.66
C LEU A 100 1.52 -4.63 -0.23
N LEU A 101 1.77 -5.92 -0.44
CA LEU A 101 0.85 -6.99 -0.07
C LEU A 101 1.07 -7.36 1.39
N ASN A 102 0.06 -7.14 2.21
CA ASN A 102 0.10 -7.41 3.65
C ASN A 102 -0.66 -8.68 3.96
N GLU A 103 -0.18 -9.40 4.96
CA GLU A 103 -0.82 -10.63 5.39
C GLU A 103 -1.92 -10.36 6.40
N ASN A 104 -2.95 -11.18 6.38
CA ASN A 104 -3.99 -11.16 7.39
C ASN A 104 -4.54 -12.57 7.60
N TYR A 105 -5.14 -12.75 8.76
CA TYR A 105 -5.86 -13.98 9.07
C TYR A 105 -7.06 -13.61 9.97
N GLN A 106 -8.25 -13.94 9.49
CA GLN A 106 -9.49 -13.52 10.14
C GLN A 106 -9.51 -11.99 10.23
N SER A 107 -9.58 -11.40 11.39
CA SER A 107 -9.62 -9.94 11.53
C SER A 107 -8.28 -9.35 12.00
N ASP A 108 -7.20 -10.11 11.88
CA ASP A 108 -5.88 -9.67 12.32
C ASP A 108 -4.94 -9.41 11.16
N TRP A 109 -4.26 -8.27 11.22
CA TRP A 109 -3.08 -8.01 10.40
C TRP A 109 -1.91 -8.78 11.01
N ILE A 110 -1.10 -9.43 10.15
CA ILE A 110 0.03 -10.23 10.59
C ILE A 110 1.31 -9.64 10.00
N PHE A 111 2.30 -9.39 10.86
CA PHE A 111 3.59 -8.87 10.40
C PHE A 111 4.29 -9.93 9.54
N ARG A 112 4.65 -9.55 8.33
CA ARG A 112 5.22 -10.45 7.34
C ARG A 112 6.52 -11.12 7.80
N ARG A 113 7.34 -10.39 8.54
CA ARG A 113 8.68 -10.86 8.96
C ARG A 113 8.65 -11.70 10.24
N ASP A 114 7.57 -11.63 10.99
CA ASP A 114 7.41 -12.40 12.22
C ASP A 114 5.92 -12.57 12.52
N SER A 115 5.40 -13.74 12.18
CA SER A 115 3.96 -14.02 12.28
C SER A 115 3.44 -14.05 13.73
N ARG A 116 4.34 -13.98 14.72
CA ARG A 116 3.93 -13.86 16.12
C ARG A 116 3.43 -12.44 16.43
N ILE A 117 3.81 -11.45 15.62
CA ILE A 117 3.35 -10.08 15.75
C ILE A 117 2.09 -9.92 14.91
N LYS A 118 0.98 -9.69 15.60
CA LYS A 118 -0.32 -9.49 14.94
C LYS A 118 -1.13 -8.47 15.72
N LEU A 119 -1.95 -7.72 14.98
CA LEU A 119 -2.81 -6.67 15.53
C LEU A 119 -4.14 -6.73 14.81
N HIS A 120 -5.21 -6.38 15.53
CA HIS A 120 -6.51 -6.28 14.87
C HIS A 120 -6.44 -5.28 13.72
N GLU A 121 -7.08 -5.59 12.59
CA GLU A 121 -7.04 -4.75 11.39
C GLU A 121 -7.42 -3.30 11.66
N LYS A 122 -8.33 -3.05 12.59
CA LYS A 122 -8.76 -1.68 12.93
C LYS A 122 -7.74 -0.92 13.76
N SER A 123 -6.72 -1.61 14.27
CA SER A 123 -5.70 -0.99 15.12
C SER A 123 -4.45 -0.57 14.36
N ILE A 124 -4.35 -0.85 13.06
CA ILE A 124 -3.13 -0.59 12.29
C ILE A 124 -3.15 0.73 11.53
N PHE A 125 -4.27 1.42 11.48
CA PHE A 125 -4.40 2.61 10.64
C PHE A 125 -5.17 3.72 11.34
N ASN A 126 -5.00 4.93 10.84
CA ASN A 126 -5.81 6.10 11.17
C ASN A 126 -6.37 6.69 9.87
N ILE A 127 -7.31 7.62 10.00
CA ILE A 127 -7.87 8.34 8.87
C ILE A 127 -7.56 9.83 9.09
N SER A 128 -6.99 10.48 8.07
CA SER A 128 -6.66 11.91 8.15
C SER A 128 -7.93 12.76 8.17
N GLU A 129 -7.76 14.07 8.44
CA GLU A 129 -8.88 15.01 8.40
C GLU A 129 -9.60 14.97 7.06
N ASP A 130 -8.85 14.75 5.98
CA ASP A 130 -9.40 14.71 4.63
C ASP A 130 -9.91 13.31 4.22
N GLY A 131 -9.98 12.38 5.17
CA GLY A 131 -10.53 11.06 4.91
C GLY A 131 -9.58 10.09 4.23
N ILE A 132 -8.27 10.30 4.33
CA ILE A 132 -7.27 9.43 3.72
C ILE A 132 -6.81 8.40 4.77
N PRO A 133 -6.99 7.08 4.51
CA PRO A 133 -6.51 6.07 5.44
C PRO A 133 -5.00 5.89 5.30
N TYR A 134 -4.31 5.77 6.42
CA TYR A 134 -2.86 5.57 6.41
C TYR A 134 -2.42 4.68 7.55
N LEU A 135 -1.36 3.91 7.33
CA LEU A 135 -0.80 3.03 8.35
C LEU A 135 -0.19 3.86 9.47
N LYS A 136 -0.40 3.42 10.70
CA LYS A 136 0.17 4.09 11.88
C LYS A 136 1.70 4.05 11.85
N PRO A 137 2.37 5.04 12.46
CA PRO A 137 3.83 5.05 12.53
C PRO A 137 4.43 3.77 13.11
N GLU A 138 3.79 3.16 14.10
CA GLU A 138 4.27 1.91 14.71
C GLU A 138 4.40 0.80 13.67
N ILE A 139 3.46 0.72 12.73
CA ILE A 139 3.50 -0.28 11.66
C ILE A 139 4.63 0.01 10.69
N ILE A 140 4.76 1.27 10.26
CA ILE A 140 5.83 1.69 9.37
C ILE A 140 7.20 1.39 10.00
N LEU A 141 7.37 1.68 11.28
CA LEU A 141 8.63 1.48 11.98
C LEU A 141 8.99 0.01 12.15
N LEU A 142 8.01 -0.89 12.25
CA LEU A 142 8.27 -2.33 12.27
C LEU A 142 9.03 -2.77 11.00
N TYR A 143 8.65 -2.24 9.84
CA TYR A 143 9.32 -2.60 8.59
C TYR A 143 10.69 -1.94 8.43
N LYS A 144 10.94 -0.85 9.12
CA LYS A 144 12.24 -0.15 9.09
C LYS A 144 13.21 -0.69 10.14
N ALA A 145 12.73 -1.40 11.15
CA ALA A 145 13.58 -2.03 12.16
C ALA A 145 14.26 -3.28 11.57
N ASN A 146 15.51 -3.48 11.89
CA ASN A 146 16.28 -4.66 11.47
C ASN A 146 16.32 -5.70 12.58
#